data_2960749ee5dc134d0960782e0aa769e5
#
_entry.id   2960749ee5dc134d0960782e0aa769e5
#
_cell.length_a   1.000
_cell.length_b   1.000
_cell.length_c   1.000
_cell.angle_alpha   90.00
_cell.angle_beta   90.00
_cell.angle_gamma   90.00
#
_symmetry.space_group_name_H-M   'P 1'
#
loop_
_entity.id
_entity.type
_entity.pdbx_description
1 polymer ?
#
loop_
_entity_poly.entity_id
_entity_poly.type
_entity_poly.pdbx_seq_one_letter_code
_entity_poly.pdbx_strand_id
1 'polypeptide(L)'
;MKKTISILGSGFSSLSAACYLAKMGYEVSVFEKNAEFGGRARQFKESGFTFDMGPSWYWMPDVFERFFNDFDKTSADFYNLKKLNPAYHVYF
;
A
#
# COMPACT_ATOMS: atom_id res chain seq x y z
N MET A 1 23.49 -11.60 -16.43
CA MET A 1 22.16 -11.59 -17.04
C MET A 1 21.13 -11.22 -15.96
N LYS A 2 20.28 -10.26 -16.24
CA LYS A 2 19.26 -9.81 -15.30
C LYS A 2 18.06 -10.76 -15.35
N LYS A 3 17.68 -11.31 -14.20
CA LYS A 3 16.50 -12.18 -14.12
C LYS A 3 15.23 -11.33 -14.09
N THR A 4 14.20 -11.82 -14.75
CA THR A 4 12.88 -11.17 -14.77
C THR A 4 11.93 -11.96 -13.90
N ILE A 5 11.06 -11.23 -13.18
CA ILE A 5 10.06 -11.82 -12.30
C ILE A 5 8.71 -11.18 -12.64
N SER A 6 7.69 -12.03 -12.81
CA SER A 6 6.32 -11.58 -13.02
C SER A 6 5.52 -11.85 -11.76
N ILE A 7 4.79 -10.84 -11.29
CA ILE A 7 3.93 -10.95 -10.11
C ILE A 7 2.49 -10.73 -10.54
N LEU A 8 1.61 -11.65 -10.15
CA LEU A 8 0.19 -11.55 -10.47
C LEU A 8 -0.56 -10.96 -9.27
N GLY A 9 -1.18 -9.81 -9.50
CA GLY A 9 -1.89 -9.06 -8.47
C GLY A 9 -1.10 -7.86 -7.99
N SER A 10 -1.79 -6.90 -7.38
CA SER A 10 -1.16 -5.68 -6.85
C SER A 10 -1.70 -5.31 -5.47
N GLY A 11 -1.98 -6.30 -4.65
CA GLY A 11 -2.26 -6.10 -3.23
C GLY A 11 -0.98 -5.75 -2.48
N PHE A 12 -1.08 -5.51 -1.17
CA PHE A 12 0.06 -5.10 -0.37
C PHE A 12 1.21 -6.12 -0.40
N SER A 13 0.90 -7.42 -0.30
CA SER A 13 1.94 -8.44 -0.33
C SER A 13 2.68 -8.48 -1.68
N SER A 14 1.94 -8.35 -2.77
CA SER A 14 2.52 -8.34 -4.11
C SER A 14 3.37 -7.10 -4.34
N LEU A 15 2.87 -5.93 -3.95
CA LEU A 15 3.59 -4.67 -4.12
C LEU A 15 4.85 -4.62 -3.26
N SER A 16 4.78 -5.09 -2.00
CA SER A 16 5.96 -5.12 -1.15
C SER A 16 7.01 -6.10 -1.67
N ALA A 17 6.59 -7.28 -2.13
CA ALA A 17 7.49 -8.25 -2.75
C ALA A 17 8.16 -7.64 -3.99
N ALA A 18 7.40 -6.94 -4.82
CA ALA A 18 7.93 -6.29 -6.01
C ALA A 18 9.02 -5.27 -5.65
N CYS A 19 8.79 -4.47 -4.61
CA CYS A 19 9.77 -3.49 -4.16
C CYS A 19 11.07 -4.15 -3.69
N TYR A 20 10.98 -5.19 -2.86
CA TYR A 20 12.18 -5.86 -2.37
C TYR A 20 12.93 -6.58 -3.48
N LEU A 21 12.22 -7.23 -4.40
CA LEU A 21 12.85 -7.91 -5.51
C LEU A 21 13.55 -6.94 -6.46
N ALA A 22 12.92 -5.80 -6.73
CA ALA A 22 13.54 -4.75 -7.55
C ALA A 22 14.80 -4.19 -6.87
N LYS A 23 14.76 -4.02 -5.55
CA LYS A 23 15.93 -3.58 -4.78
C LYS A 23 17.08 -4.59 -4.87
N MET A 24 16.77 -5.87 -4.98
CA MET A 24 17.77 -6.93 -5.14
C MET A 24 18.33 -7.03 -6.56
N GLY A 25 17.85 -6.22 -7.49
CA GLY A 25 18.35 -6.17 -8.84
C GLY A 25 17.57 -6.98 -9.87
N TYR A 26 16.43 -7.54 -9.50
CA TYR A 26 15.58 -8.22 -10.47
C TYR A 26 14.75 -7.21 -11.27
N GLU A 27 14.43 -7.59 -12.50
CA GLU A 27 13.48 -6.85 -13.30
C GLU A 27 12.08 -7.41 -13.00
N VAL A 28 11.21 -6.58 -12.43
CA VAL A 28 9.91 -7.01 -11.90
C VAL A 28 8.78 -6.39 -12.70
N SER A 29 7.83 -7.23 -13.11
CA SER A 29 6.58 -6.79 -13.75
C SER A 29 5.41 -7.25 -12.90
N VAL A 30 4.48 -6.33 -12.64
CA VAL A 30 3.28 -6.61 -11.84
C VAL A 30 2.07 -6.53 -12.75
N PHE A 31 1.25 -7.57 -12.71
CA PHE A 31 0.05 -7.67 -13.53
C PHE A 31 -1.19 -7.64 -12.63
N GLU A 32 -2.10 -6.71 -12.89
CA GLU A 32 -3.32 -6.53 -12.11
C GLU A 32 -4.55 -6.68 -13.01
N LYS A 33 -5.50 -7.53 -12.59
CA LYS A 33 -6.73 -7.75 -13.35
C LYS A 33 -7.73 -6.61 -13.26
N ASN A 34 -7.65 -5.80 -12.22
CA ASN A 34 -8.54 -4.65 -12.02
C ASN A 34 -7.90 -3.39 -12.56
N ALA A 35 -8.70 -2.36 -12.80
CA ALA A 35 -8.21 -1.08 -13.32
C ALA A 35 -7.33 -0.34 -12.31
N GLU A 36 -7.45 -0.65 -11.02
CA GLU A 36 -6.73 0.03 -9.96
C GLU A 36 -5.89 -0.93 -9.13
N PHE A 37 -4.77 -0.42 -8.61
CA PHE A 37 -3.87 -1.17 -7.75
C PHE A 37 -4.36 -1.20 -6.31
N GLY A 38 -3.72 -2.03 -5.49
CA GLY A 38 -3.90 -2.04 -4.05
C GLY A 38 -4.70 -3.20 -3.50
N GLY A 39 -5.31 -4.01 -4.37
CA GLY A 39 -6.10 -5.16 -3.91
C GLY A 39 -7.29 -4.71 -3.08
N ARG A 40 -7.40 -5.24 -1.85
CA ARG A 40 -8.49 -4.88 -0.93
C ARG A 40 -8.35 -3.47 -0.36
N ALA A 41 -7.16 -2.89 -0.40
CA ALA A 41 -6.90 -1.56 0.14
C ALA A 41 -6.85 -0.53 -0.97
N ARG A 42 -7.97 -0.31 -1.62
CA ARG A 42 -8.09 0.63 -2.73
C ARG A 42 -9.24 1.59 -2.50
N GLN A 43 -9.30 2.61 -3.33
CA GLN A 43 -10.32 3.64 -3.26
C GLN A 43 -11.14 3.65 -4.54
N PHE A 44 -12.34 4.20 -4.46
CA PHE A 44 -13.07 4.62 -5.67
C PHE A 44 -13.61 6.03 -5.47
N LYS A 45 -13.78 6.73 -6.58
CA LYS A 45 -14.29 8.11 -6.58
C LYS A 45 -15.55 8.18 -7.40
N GLU A 46 -16.57 8.83 -6.83
CA GLU A 46 -17.85 9.00 -7.51
C GLU A 46 -18.51 10.29 -7.05
N SER A 47 -19.02 11.08 -7.98
CA SER A 47 -19.75 12.33 -7.72
C SER A 47 -18.98 13.30 -6.81
N GLY A 48 -17.66 13.37 -6.95
CA GLY A 48 -16.81 14.24 -6.13
C GLY A 48 -16.44 13.67 -4.78
N PHE A 49 -16.90 12.48 -4.43
CA PHE A 49 -16.57 11.81 -3.17
C PHE A 49 -15.53 10.72 -3.40
N THR A 50 -14.70 10.49 -2.36
CA THR A 50 -13.71 9.42 -2.35
C THR A 50 -14.09 8.41 -1.28
N PHE A 51 -14.16 7.14 -1.65
CA PHE A 51 -14.50 6.06 -0.73
C PHE A 51 -13.36 5.04 -0.65
N ASP A 52 -13.02 4.62 0.56
CA ASP A 52 -12.08 3.53 0.77
C ASP A 52 -12.80 2.20 0.62
N MET A 53 -12.26 1.32 -0.22
CA MET A 53 -12.82 0.00 -0.46
C MET A 53 -12.09 -1.01 0.39
N GLY A 54 -12.54 -1.20 1.62
CA GLY A 54 -11.94 -2.17 2.54
C GLY A 54 -11.45 -1.51 3.82
N PRO A 55 -10.18 -1.75 4.22
CA PRO A 55 -9.71 -1.24 5.52
C PRO A 55 -9.78 0.27 5.61
N SER A 56 -10.31 0.78 6.73
CA SER A 56 -10.38 2.21 7.01
C SER A 56 -9.50 2.60 8.19
N TRP A 57 -8.82 1.64 8.81
CA TRP A 57 -7.95 1.84 9.96
C TRP A 57 -6.49 1.70 9.56
N TYR A 58 -5.66 2.57 10.10
CA TYR A 58 -4.21 2.47 9.92
C TYR A 58 -3.62 1.83 11.16
N TRP A 59 -3.43 0.51 11.09
CA TRP A 59 -2.90 -0.29 12.19
C TRP A 59 -1.40 -0.49 12.03
N MET A 60 -0.69 -0.64 13.14
CA MET A 60 0.74 -0.99 13.17
C MET A 60 1.59 -0.02 12.33
N PRO A 61 1.58 1.28 12.64
CA PRO A 61 2.35 2.25 11.87
C PRO A 61 3.86 1.97 11.87
N ASP A 62 4.39 1.31 12.92
CA ASP A 62 5.80 0.92 12.99
C ASP A 62 6.18 -0.10 11.93
N VAL A 63 5.27 -0.99 11.54
CA VAL A 63 5.51 -1.96 10.47
C VAL A 63 5.65 -1.24 9.13
N PHE A 64 4.80 -0.26 8.86
CA PHE A 64 4.89 0.55 7.64
C PHE A 64 6.17 1.38 7.62
N GLU A 65 6.57 1.96 8.75
CA GLU A 65 7.82 2.71 8.83
C GLU A 65 9.03 1.81 8.55
N ARG A 66 9.02 0.58 9.06
CA ARG A 66 10.10 -0.38 8.78
C ARG A 66 10.20 -0.67 7.30
N PHE A 67 9.07 -0.86 6.63
CA PHE A 67 9.05 -1.08 5.18
C PHE A 67 9.67 0.10 4.44
N PHE A 68 9.23 1.32 4.72
CA PHE A 68 9.76 2.50 4.04
C PHE A 68 11.24 2.72 4.36
N ASN A 69 11.67 2.46 5.59
CA ASN A 69 13.08 2.62 5.98
C ASN A 69 14.00 1.67 5.21
N ASP A 70 13.51 0.48 4.83
CA ASP A 70 14.29 -0.45 4.01
C ASP A 70 14.60 0.13 2.61
N PHE A 71 13.90 1.18 2.21
CA PHE A 71 14.11 1.88 0.94
C PHE A 71 14.62 3.31 1.13
N ASP A 72 15.20 3.59 2.30
CA ASP A 72 15.70 4.92 2.68
C ASP A 72 14.63 6.00 2.63
N LYS A 73 13.40 5.62 2.99
CA LYS A 73 12.24 6.50 3.01
C LYS A 73 11.55 6.45 4.37
N THR A 74 10.63 7.38 4.58
CA THR A 74 9.73 7.38 5.73
C THR A 74 8.31 7.56 5.24
N SER A 75 7.32 7.25 6.09
CA SER A 75 5.92 7.46 5.71
C SER A 75 5.64 8.94 5.42
N ALA A 76 6.34 9.85 6.10
CA ALA A 76 6.18 11.29 5.90
C ALA A 76 6.58 11.76 4.49
N ASP A 77 7.39 10.97 3.77
CA ASP A 77 7.73 11.27 2.37
C ASP A 77 6.53 11.10 1.43
N PHE A 78 5.51 10.36 1.86
CA PHE A 78 4.36 10.01 1.01
C PHE A 78 3.04 10.56 1.55
N TYR A 79 2.85 10.64 2.87
CA TYR A 79 1.60 11.09 3.48
C TYR A 79 1.83 11.59 4.89
N ASN A 80 0.84 12.33 5.40
CA ASN A 80 0.82 12.79 6.79
C ASN A 80 -0.09 11.88 7.60
N LEU A 81 0.47 11.24 8.62
CA LEU A 81 -0.30 10.36 9.50
C LEU A 81 -0.76 11.16 10.71
N LYS A 82 -2.08 11.15 10.97
CA LYS A 82 -2.68 11.84 12.09
C LYS A 82 -3.40 10.86 12.98
N LYS A 83 -3.01 10.82 14.25
CA LYS A 83 -3.69 9.97 15.24
C LYS A 83 -4.99 10.65 15.67
N LEU A 84 -6.10 9.96 15.49
CA LEU A 84 -7.40 10.46 15.89
C LEU A 84 -7.67 10.21 17.36
N ASN A 85 -8.25 11.17 18.05
CA ASN A 85 -8.65 11.03 19.43
C ASN A 85 -10.01 11.70 19.66
N PRO A 86 -11.12 10.95 19.81
CA PRO A 86 -11.15 9.49 19.78
C PRO A 86 -11.02 8.94 18.36
N ALA A 87 -10.56 7.67 18.26
CA ALA A 87 -10.40 7.02 16.99
C ALA A 87 -11.76 6.70 16.33
N TYR A 88 -12.78 6.48 17.15
CA TYR A 88 -14.14 6.22 16.67
C TYR A 88 -15.16 6.52 17.75
N HIS A 89 -16.42 6.65 17.37
CA HIS A 89 -17.56 6.80 18.26
C HIS A 89 -18.58 5.69 18.01
N VAL A 90 -19.20 5.22 19.08
CA VAL A 90 -20.31 4.26 19.01
C VAL A 90 -21.56 4.97 19.54
N TYR A 91 -22.60 5.03 18.70
CA TYR A 91 -23.89 5.65 19.05
C TYR A 91 -24.92 4.57 19.32
N PHE A 92 -25.64 4.71 20.40
CA PHE A 92 -26.68 3.76 20.81
C PHE A 92 -28.06 4.32 20.60
#